data_f3ca116d80489ea29d26175907af7fd5
#
_entry.id   f3ca116d80489ea29d26175907af7fd5
#
_cell.length_a   1.000
_cell.length_b   1.000
_cell.length_c   1.000
_cell.angle_alpha   90.00
_cell.angle_beta   90.00
_cell.angle_gamma   90.00
#
_symmetry.space_group_name_H-M   'P 1'
#
loop_
_entity.id
_entity.type
_entity.pdbx_description
1 polymer ?
#
loop_
_entity_poly.entity_id
_entity_poly.type
_entity_poly.pdbx_seq_one_letter_code
_entity_poly.pdbx_strand_id
1 'polypeptide(L)'
;FCTDGYEPMTRDSSGLWTWSKTLPSELYYYNFVVDGVKTLDLANSYVYRDVSYLSSYFIVGGGKADDYKSGEVPHGNLSKVWYHSDKTGTDRRMTVYTPAGYENGKGRYPVLYLLHGRGGDEDAWTSLGRAQYILDNLIAQGRAKPMIVVMPNGNTDRHSAAPGEDGQGMYKPYPCGATDTSFEEHFGDVIGYVDSHYRTIRKKSGRAIAGLSMGGFHSNIISVNYPNTFDYVGLFSAAPTTWRIQTDESLYSAPNFYENYDAKLKALFDNKIALYYIAIGDSDFLYEANCAFLKK
;
A
#
# COMPACT_ATOMS: atom_id res chain seq x y z
N PHE A 1 3.26 -11.50 13.20
CA PHE A 1 3.46 -12.81 13.83
C PHE A 1 2.16 -13.25 14.49
N CYS A 2 1.32 -14.02 13.82
CA CYS A 2 0.34 -14.84 14.49
C CYS A 2 1.12 -16.03 15.09
N THR A 3 1.29 -16.05 16.39
CA THR A 3 1.41 -17.36 17.05
C THR A 3 0.00 -17.97 16.96
N ASP A 4 -0.14 -19.10 16.30
CA ASP A 4 -1.42 -19.83 16.17
C ASP A 4 -1.90 -20.41 17.51
N GLY A 5 -1.79 -19.65 18.58
CA GLY A 5 -2.13 -20.08 19.92
C GLY A 5 -2.52 -18.92 20.84
N TYR A 6 -3.44 -19.20 21.75
CA TYR A 6 -3.75 -18.33 22.85
C TYR A 6 -2.68 -18.47 23.94
N GLU A 7 -2.12 -17.35 24.38
CA GLU A 7 -1.28 -17.32 25.58
C GLU A 7 -2.18 -16.94 26.78
N PRO A 8 -2.28 -17.78 27.82
CA PRO A 8 -3.15 -17.50 28.94
C PRO A 8 -2.59 -16.35 29.78
N MET A 9 -3.48 -15.48 30.22
CA MET A 9 -3.17 -14.44 31.21
C MET A 9 -3.28 -14.99 32.63
N THR A 10 -2.53 -14.41 33.54
CA THR A 10 -2.58 -14.76 34.97
C THR A 10 -3.42 -13.73 35.72
N ARG A 11 -4.35 -14.20 36.53
CA ARG A 11 -5.20 -13.36 37.38
C ARG A 11 -4.62 -13.28 38.79
N ASP A 12 -4.47 -12.10 39.33
CA ASP A 12 -4.08 -11.87 40.71
C ASP A 12 -5.28 -11.83 41.68
N SER A 13 -4.99 -11.66 42.97
CA SER A 13 -6.01 -11.60 44.02
C SER A 13 -6.92 -10.36 43.95
N SER A 14 -6.49 -9.30 43.29
CA SER A 14 -7.29 -8.10 43.02
C SER A 14 -8.25 -8.25 41.82
N GLY A 15 -8.06 -9.31 41.05
CA GLY A 15 -8.83 -9.56 39.84
C GLY A 15 -8.18 -9.03 38.57
N LEU A 16 -6.96 -8.47 38.65
CA LEU A 16 -6.22 -7.99 37.49
C LEU A 16 -5.62 -9.15 36.73
N TRP A 17 -5.85 -9.17 35.42
CA TRP A 17 -5.25 -10.13 34.49
C TRP A 17 -4.01 -9.52 33.88
N THR A 18 -2.89 -10.26 33.92
CA THR A 18 -1.60 -9.83 33.37
C THR A 18 -0.99 -10.86 32.48
N TRP A 19 -0.27 -10.39 31.47
CA TRP A 19 0.59 -11.18 30.61
C TRP A 19 1.87 -10.39 30.37
N SER A 20 3.01 -11.07 30.38
CA SER A 20 4.30 -10.42 30.18
C SER A 20 5.21 -11.32 29.37
N LYS A 21 5.86 -10.75 28.36
CA LYS A 21 6.81 -11.44 27.48
C LYS A 21 7.88 -10.49 26.98
N THR A 22 9.11 -10.96 26.89
CA THR A 22 10.18 -10.23 26.21
C THR A 22 10.02 -10.46 24.70
N LEU A 23 9.90 -9.38 23.96
CA LEU A 23 9.68 -9.39 22.51
C LEU A 23 10.80 -8.63 21.78
N PRO A 24 11.27 -9.10 20.63
CA PRO A 24 12.14 -8.31 19.73
C PRO A 24 11.52 -6.97 19.32
N SER A 25 12.38 -6.06 18.85
CA SER A 25 11.93 -4.77 18.30
C SER A 25 11.13 -4.98 17.02
N GLU A 26 9.81 -4.82 17.08
CA GLU A 26 8.86 -5.03 15.99
C GLU A 26 7.50 -4.42 16.32
N LEU A 27 6.59 -4.42 15.33
CA LEU A 27 5.16 -4.17 15.49
C LEU A 27 4.45 -5.49 15.74
N TYR A 28 3.63 -5.55 16.79
CA TYR A 28 2.88 -6.74 17.17
C TYR A 28 1.39 -6.44 17.18
N TYR A 29 0.60 -7.34 16.59
CA TYR A 29 -0.85 -7.28 16.73
C TYR A 29 -1.33 -8.27 17.78
N TYR A 30 -2.44 -7.93 18.41
CA TYR A 30 -3.07 -8.77 19.40
C TYR A 30 -4.58 -8.55 19.47
N ASN A 31 -5.25 -9.53 19.99
CA ASN A 31 -6.63 -9.44 20.44
C ASN A 31 -6.72 -10.14 21.79
N PHE A 32 -7.64 -9.72 22.62
CA PHE A 32 -8.02 -10.50 23.79
C PHE A 32 -9.02 -11.59 23.40
N VAL A 33 -9.04 -12.67 24.18
CA VAL A 33 -10.09 -13.68 24.12
C VAL A 33 -10.69 -13.78 25.52
N VAL A 34 -11.93 -13.33 25.64
CA VAL A 34 -12.67 -13.32 26.88
C VAL A 34 -13.83 -14.29 26.73
N ASP A 35 -13.85 -15.33 27.57
CA ASP A 35 -14.87 -16.38 27.53
C ASP A 35 -15.10 -16.97 26.11
N GLY A 36 -14.02 -17.14 25.37
CA GLY A 36 -14.03 -17.67 24.00
C GLY A 36 -14.35 -16.64 22.91
N VAL A 37 -14.63 -15.39 23.27
CA VAL A 37 -14.92 -14.32 22.31
C VAL A 37 -13.66 -13.48 22.06
N LYS A 38 -13.25 -13.41 20.80
CA LYS A 38 -12.15 -12.55 20.36
C LYS A 38 -12.60 -11.08 20.35
N THR A 39 -11.87 -10.21 21.03
CA THR A 39 -12.20 -8.79 21.15
C THR A 39 -10.95 -7.91 21.01
N LEU A 40 -11.17 -6.68 20.59
CA LEU A 40 -10.14 -5.63 20.59
C LEU A 40 -9.85 -5.19 22.03
N ASP A 41 -8.66 -4.61 22.23
CA ASP A 41 -8.35 -3.83 23.42
C ASP A 41 -8.99 -2.45 23.30
N LEU A 42 -10.08 -2.23 24.03
CA LEU A 42 -10.80 -0.96 24.00
C LEU A 42 -10.04 0.19 24.68
N ALA A 43 -9.01 -0.11 25.48
CA ALA A 43 -8.13 0.88 26.07
C ALA A 43 -6.98 1.32 25.13
N ASN A 44 -6.75 0.56 24.04
CA ASN A 44 -5.76 0.88 23.04
C ASN A 44 -6.41 1.44 21.78
N SER A 45 -6.17 2.72 21.51
CA SER A 45 -6.68 3.38 20.30
C SER A 45 -5.95 2.97 19.00
N TYR A 46 -4.85 2.22 19.12
CA TYR A 46 -4.10 1.74 17.96
C TYR A 46 -4.70 0.44 17.46
N VAL A 47 -5.52 0.58 16.44
CA VAL A 47 -6.20 -0.53 15.74
C VAL A 47 -5.84 -0.47 14.27
N TYR A 48 -5.58 -1.63 13.69
CA TYR A 48 -5.46 -1.74 12.25
C TYR A 48 -6.50 -2.70 11.68
N ARG A 49 -6.82 -2.49 10.42
CA ARG A 49 -7.68 -3.35 9.63
C ARG A 49 -6.84 -4.10 8.59
N ASP A 50 -6.99 -5.41 8.55
CA ASP A 50 -6.43 -6.25 7.51
C ASP A 50 -7.50 -7.13 6.88
N VAL A 51 -7.74 -6.95 5.58
CA VAL A 51 -8.79 -7.64 4.80
C VAL A 51 -10.17 -7.53 5.48
N SER A 52 -10.52 -8.48 6.33
CA SER A 52 -11.85 -8.63 6.93
C SER A 52 -11.83 -8.62 8.46
N TYR A 53 -10.70 -8.38 9.09
CA TYR A 53 -10.59 -8.39 10.55
C TYR A 53 -9.84 -7.18 11.09
N LEU A 54 -10.13 -6.89 12.37
CA LEU A 54 -9.51 -5.83 13.15
C LEU A 54 -8.64 -6.45 14.22
N SER A 55 -7.51 -5.80 14.51
CA SER A 55 -6.64 -6.14 15.63
C SER A 55 -6.10 -4.88 16.28
N SER A 56 -5.92 -4.92 17.60
CA SER A 56 -5.11 -3.93 18.28
C SER A 56 -3.64 -4.18 18.00
N TYR A 57 -2.79 -3.14 18.07
CA TYR A 57 -1.36 -3.31 17.91
C TYR A 57 -0.56 -2.45 18.88
N PHE A 58 0.68 -2.85 19.12
CA PHE A 58 1.70 -2.06 19.80
C PHE A 58 3.06 -2.22 19.13
N ILE A 59 4.00 -1.36 19.48
CA ILE A 59 5.34 -1.36 18.92
C ILE A 59 6.36 -1.50 20.05
N VAL A 60 7.22 -2.51 19.94
CA VAL A 60 8.39 -2.68 20.78
C VAL A 60 9.57 -1.98 20.11
N GLY A 61 10.03 -0.88 20.71
CA GLY A 61 11.16 -0.10 20.21
C GLY A 61 12.53 -0.70 20.56
N GLY A 62 13.58 0.08 20.34
CA GLY A 62 14.97 -0.33 20.63
C GLY A 62 15.60 -1.15 19.49
N GLY A 63 15.25 -0.86 18.23
CA GLY A 63 15.80 -1.52 17.06
C GLY A 63 15.11 -1.05 15.78
N LYS A 64 14.88 -1.98 14.85
CA LYS A 64 14.28 -1.64 13.54
C LYS A 64 12.90 -0.99 13.63
N ALA A 65 12.15 -1.28 14.70
CA ALA A 65 10.84 -0.69 14.91
C ALA A 65 10.87 0.81 15.20
N ASP A 66 12.03 1.36 15.55
CA ASP A 66 12.16 2.81 15.75
C ASP A 66 12.00 3.59 14.45
N ASP A 67 12.23 2.97 13.30
CA ASP A 67 11.97 3.59 11.99
C ASP A 67 10.47 3.83 11.72
N TYR A 68 9.56 3.07 12.34
CA TYR A 68 8.11 3.22 12.15
C TYR A 68 7.31 3.61 13.39
N LYS A 69 8.00 3.97 14.48
CA LYS A 69 7.38 4.67 15.62
C LYS A 69 7.24 6.16 15.32
N SER A 70 6.27 6.81 15.96
CA SER A 70 6.27 8.26 16.03
C SER A 70 7.51 8.74 16.78
N GLY A 71 8.38 9.52 16.10
CA GLY A 71 9.60 10.10 16.66
C GLY A 71 9.45 11.61 16.89
N GLU A 72 10.39 12.21 17.64
CA GLU A 72 10.51 13.66 17.77
C GLU A 72 11.30 14.24 16.57
N VAL A 73 10.70 14.15 15.40
CA VAL A 73 11.26 14.62 14.13
C VAL A 73 10.27 15.55 13.43
N PRO A 74 10.70 16.37 12.46
CA PRO A 74 9.76 17.12 11.65
C PRO A 74 8.79 16.19 10.91
N HIS A 75 7.49 16.45 11.06
CA HIS A 75 6.45 15.62 10.46
C HIS A 75 5.92 16.20 9.16
N GLY A 76 5.66 15.33 8.20
CA GLY A 76 4.90 15.63 7.00
C GLY A 76 3.40 15.69 7.26
N ASN A 77 2.65 16.09 6.23
CA ASN A 77 1.20 16.17 6.29
C ASN A 77 0.54 15.04 5.51
N LEU A 78 -0.58 14.52 6.02
CA LEU A 78 -1.46 13.61 5.32
C LEU A 78 -2.73 14.35 4.91
N SER A 79 -3.08 14.27 3.64
CA SER A 79 -4.30 14.83 3.08
C SER A 79 -5.12 13.75 2.38
N LYS A 80 -6.43 13.72 2.63
CA LYS A 80 -7.37 12.94 1.83
C LYS A 80 -7.97 13.84 0.77
N VAL A 81 -7.72 13.51 -0.48
CA VAL A 81 -8.14 14.31 -1.62
C VAL A 81 -9.06 13.54 -2.54
N TRP A 82 -10.06 14.22 -3.07
CA TRP A 82 -10.92 13.70 -4.11
C TRP A 82 -10.39 14.13 -5.48
N TYR A 83 -10.48 13.26 -6.44
CA TYR A 83 -10.16 13.55 -7.83
C TYR A 83 -11.21 12.90 -8.75
N HIS A 84 -11.54 13.60 -9.81
CA HIS A 84 -12.36 13.01 -10.86
C HIS A 84 -11.52 12.10 -11.74
N SER A 85 -12.03 10.92 -12.03
CA SER A 85 -11.44 10.02 -13.03
C SER A 85 -12.32 10.05 -14.27
N ASP A 86 -11.83 10.67 -15.33
CA ASP A 86 -12.55 10.78 -16.60
C ASP A 86 -12.82 9.39 -17.20
N LYS A 87 -11.92 8.44 -16.96
CA LYS A 87 -12.05 7.08 -17.45
C LYS A 87 -13.19 6.30 -16.78
N THR A 88 -13.40 6.48 -15.50
CA THR A 88 -14.52 5.83 -14.78
C THR A 88 -15.77 6.66 -14.74
N GLY A 89 -15.67 7.96 -15.05
CA GLY A 89 -16.77 8.91 -14.88
C GLY A 89 -17.17 9.09 -13.40
N THR A 90 -16.26 8.83 -12.46
CA THR A 90 -16.56 8.86 -11.02
C THR A 90 -15.51 9.68 -10.26
N ASP A 91 -15.94 10.25 -9.14
CA ASP A 91 -15.04 10.87 -8.18
C ASP A 91 -14.42 9.78 -7.29
N ARG A 92 -13.12 9.83 -7.15
CA ARG A 92 -12.32 8.85 -6.42
C ARG A 92 -11.46 9.54 -5.38
N ARG A 93 -11.02 8.79 -4.38
CA ARG A 93 -10.21 9.33 -3.28
C ARG A 93 -8.84 8.68 -3.20
N MET A 94 -7.87 9.45 -2.75
CA MET A 94 -6.52 8.99 -2.40
C MET A 94 -6.02 9.70 -1.15
N THR A 95 -5.09 9.08 -0.44
CA THR A 95 -4.31 9.72 0.63
C THR A 95 -2.98 10.20 0.05
N VAL A 96 -2.61 11.43 0.35
CA VAL A 96 -1.36 12.04 -0.11
C VAL A 96 -0.54 12.49 1.09
N TYR A 97 0.70 12.03 1.17
CA TYR A 97 1.70 12.52 2.11
C TYR A 97 2.56 13.58 1.42
N THR A 98 2.76 14.71 2.09
CA THR A 98 3.73 15.73 1.72
C THR A 98 4.78 15.86 2.82
N PRO A 99 6.09 15.97 2.49
CA PRO A 99 7.15 15.97 3.50
C PRO A 99 7.14 17.23 4.35
N ALA A 100 7.74 17.15 5.53
CA ALA A 100 7.90 18.30 6.41
C ALA A 100 8.47 19.52 5.68
N GLY A 101 7.87 20.68 5.90
CA GLY A 101 8.27 21.93 5.25
C GLY A 101 7.76 22.10 3.81
N TYR A 102 6.98 21.16 3.29
CA TYR A 102 6.41 21.28 1.95
C TYR A 102 5.67 22.59 1.77
N GLU A 103 4.78 22.97 2.69
CA GLU A 103 3.91 24.14 2.56
C GLU A 103 4.71 25.47 2.42
N ASN A 104 5.86 25.55 3.07
CA ASN A 104 6.68 26.77 3.11
C ASN A 104 7.71 26.83 1.97
N GLY A 105 7.88 25.74 1.21
CA GLY A 105 8.86 25.64 0.16
C GLY A 105 8.32 25.96 -1.22
N LYS A 106 9.23 26.19 -2.18
CA LYS A 106 8.93 26.35 -3.61
C LYS A 106 9.52 25.24 -4.47
N GLY A 107 10.27 24.33 -3.86
CA GLY A 107 10.90 23.19 -4.55
C GLY A 107 9.92 22.19 -5.11
N ARG A 108 10.36 21.43 -6.11
CA ARG A 108 9.63 20.29 -6.66
C ARG A 108 10.18 19.01 -6.06
N TYR A 109 9.30 18.05 -5.85
CA TYR A 109 9.58 16.81 -5.15
C TYR A 109 9.40 15.60 -6.06
N PRO A 110 10.19 14.54 -5.90
CA PRO A 110 9.89 13.26 -6.51
C PRO A 110 8.59 12.70 -5.92
N VAL A 111 7.94 11.81 -6.67
CA VAL A 111 6.67 11.20 -6.28
C VAL A 111 6.83 9.69 -6.20
N LEU A 112 6.43 9.10 -5.09
CA LEU A 112 6.20 7.67 -4.94
C LEU A 112 4.70 7.40 -4.98
N TYR A 113 4.25 6.63 -5.93
CA TYR A 113 2.91 6.04 -5.96
C TYR A 113 2.99 4.70 -5.22
N LEU A 114 2.27 4.57 -4.10
CA LEU A 114 2.37 3.44 -3.19
C LEU A 114 1.03 2.72 -3.09
N LEU A 115 0.95 1.53 -3.68
CA LEU A 115 -0.29 0.82 -3.95
C LEU A 115 -0.55 -0.28 -2.92
N HIS A 116 -1.78 -0.32 -2.39
CA HIS A 116 -2.18 -1.26 -1.35
C HIS A 116 -2.44 -2.68 -1.88
N GLY A 117 -2.40 -3.66 -1.00
CA GLY A 117 -2.75 -5.04 -1.28
C GLY A 117 -4.27 -5.29 -1.26
N ARG A 118 -4.65 -6.52 -1.59
CA ARG A 118 -6.04 -6.97 -1.54
C ARG A 118 -6.65 -6.71 -0.16
N GLY A 119 -7.89 -6.20 -0.13
CA GLY A 119 -8.60 -5.86 1.10
C GLY A 119 -8.20 -4.53 1.74
N GLY A 120 -7.17 -3.87 1.19
CA GLY A 120 -6.79 -2.51 1.56
C GLY A 120 -7.56 -1.44 0.78
N ASP A 121 -7.18 -0.21 1.04
CA ASP A 121 -7.72 1.01 0.44
C ASP A 121 -6.68 2.13 0.55
N GLU A 122 -7.06 3.37 0.27
CA GLU A 122 -6.17 4.53 0.35
C GLU A 122 -5.59 4.79 1.76
N ASP A 123 -6.09 4.13 2.79
CA ASP A 123 -5.60 4.26 4.17
C ASP A 123 -4.68 3.12 4.62
N ALA A 124 -4.57 2.05 3.85
CA ALA A 124 -3.83 0.86 4.25
C ALA A 124 -2.36 1.16 4.58
N TRP A 125 -1.68 1.94 3.75
CA TRP A 125 -0.28 2.27 3.97
C TRP A 125 -0.03 3.22 5.15
N THR A 126 -1.02 4.01 5.54
CA THR A 126 -0.92 4.90 6.70
C THR A 126 -1.33 4.21 7.98
N SER A 127 -2.42 3.46 7.97
CA SER A 127 -2.95 2.78 9.16
C SER A 127 -2.18 1.51 9.52
N LEU A 128 -1.95 0.62 8.54
CA LEU A 128 -1.24 -0.65 8.71
C LEU A 128 0.26 -0.49 8.47
N GLY A 129 0.63 0.14 7.35
CA GLY A 129 2.03 0.26 6.92
C GLY A 129 2.81 1.37 7.61
N ARG A 130 2.15 2.28 8.34
CA ARG A 130 2.77 3.41 9.06
C ARG A 130 3.69 4.28 8.20
N ALA A 131 3.38 4.38 6.92
CA ALA A 131 4.25 4.99 5.92
C ALA A 131 4.67 6.43 6.26
N GLN A 132 3.78 7.24 6.86
CA GLN A 132 4.10 8.61 7.28
C GLN A 132 5.23 8.65 8.30
N TYR A 133 5.22 7.76 9.30
CA TYR A 133 6.25 7.72 10.35
C TYR A 133 7.58 7.22 9.79
N ILE A 134 7.55 6.21 8.92
CA ILE A 134 8.74 5.72 8.22
C ILE A 134 9.37 6.85 7.40
N LEU A 135 8.57 7.59 6.65
CA LEU A 135 9.05 8.69 5.82
C LEU A 135 9.62 9.83 6.66
N ASP A 136 8.91 10.25 7.70
CA ASP A 136 9.37 11.31 8.60
C ASP A 136 10.72 10.95 9.23
N ASN A 137 10.84 9.74 9.79
CA ASN A 137 12.06 9.27 10.43
C ASN A 137 13.22 9.13 9.43
N LEU A 138 12.99 8.49 8.28
CA LEU A 138 14.03 8.29 7.28
C LEU A 138 14.49 9.60 6.62
N ILE A 139 13.57 10.54 6.40
CA ILE A 139 13.90 11.86 5.86
C ILE A 139 14.71 12.66 6.88
N ALA A 140 14.30 12.67 8.16
CA ALA A 140 15.03 13.35 9.22
C ALA A 140 16.44 12.78 9.43
N GLN A 141 16.62 11.48 9.25
CA GLN A 141 17.93 10.79 9.32
C GLN A 141 18.78 10.96 8.04
N GLY A 142 18.26 11.61 6.99
CA GLY A 142 18.94 11.72 5.70
C GLY A 142 19.04 10.41 4.91
N ARG A 143 18.30 9.36 5.33
CA ARG A 143 18.25 8.04 4.66
C ARG A 143 17.24 8.00 3.50
N ALA A 144 16.30 8.93 3.48
CA ALA A 144 15.38 9.13 2.36
C ALA A 144 15.38 10.60 1.93
N LYS A 145 15.17 10.82 0.64
CA LYS A 145 14.94 12.19 0.12
C LYS A 145 13.51 12.62 0.45
N PRO A 146 13.28 13.90 0.78
CA PRO A 146 11.93 14.43 0.85
C PRO A 146 11.15 14.15 -0.44
N MET A 147 9.97 13.54 -0.33
CA MET A 147 9.15 13.13 -1.47
C MET A 147 7.66 13.26 -1.15
N ILE A 148 6.85 13.38 -2.19
CA ILE A 148 5.41 13.22 -2.12
C ILE A 148 5.11 11.73 -2.23
N VAL A 149 4.20 11.20 -1.39
CA VAL A 149 3.73 9.82 -1.53
C VAL A 149 2.24 9.82 -1.76
N VAL A 150 1.82 9.15 -2.82
CA VAL A 150 0.43 9.09 -3.28
C VAL A 150 -0.08 7.66 -3.09
N MET A 151 -1.11 7.51 -2.31
CA MET A 151 -1.72 6.24 -1.93
C MET A 151 -3.18 6.23 -2.42
N PRO A 152 -3.43 5.84 -3.67
CA PRO A 152 -4.78 5.80 -4.22
C PRO A 152 -5.52 4.54 -3.78
N ASN A 153 -6.85 4.59 -3.87
CA ASN A 153 -7.69 3.41 -3.74
C ASN A 153 -7.68 2.62 -5.06
N GLY A 154 -7.13 1.42 -5.04
CA GLY A 154 -7.05 0.52 -6.19
C GLY A 154 -8.31 -0.32 -6.43
N ASN A 155 -9.36 -0.17 -5.59
CA ASN A 155 -10.63 -0.86 -5.79
C ASN A 155 -11.51 -0.01 -6.72
N THR A 156 -11.91 -0.55 -7.85
CA THR A 156 -12.67 0.19 -8.87
C THR A 156 -14.17 0.24 -8.60
N ASP A 157 -14.66 -0.61 -7.71
CA ASP A 157 -16.06 -0.66 -7.28
C ASP A 157 -16.42 0.38 -6.21
N ARG A 158 -15.46 1.22 -5.76
CA ARG A 158 -15.64 2.17 -4.67
C ARG A 158 -14.96 3.50 -4.94
N HIS A 159 -15.60 4.55 -4.47
CA HIS A 159 -15.05 5.91 -4.52
C HIS A 159 -13.92 6.13 -3.51
N SER A 160 -14.04 5.51 -2.34
CA SER A 160 -13.12 5.71 -1.22
C SER A 160 -13.18 4.54 -0.23
N ALA A 161 -12.32 4.59 0.80
CA ALA A 161 -12.37 3.69 1.95
C ALA A 161 -13.58 3.91 2.87
N ALA A 162 -14.37 4.96 2.66
CA ALA A 162 -15.51 5.26 3.53
C ALA A 162 -16.43 4.05 3.63
N PRO A 163 -16.71 3.56 4.84
CA PRO A 163 -17.54 2.41 5.03
C PRO A 163 -19.00 2.72 4.68
N GLY A 164 -19.62 1.81 3.97
CA GLY A 164 -21.03 1.58 4.18
C GLY A 164 -22.03 2.57 3.62
N GLU A 165 -21.68 3.50 2.79
CA GLU A 165 -22.72 4.26 2.05
C GLU A 165 -23.47 3.36 1.07
N ASP A 166 -22.83 2.32 0.59
CA ASP A 166 -23.39 1.32 -0.31
C ASP A 166 -23.81 0.01 0.39
N GLY A 167 -23.66 -0.08 1.71
CA GLY A 167 -24.00 -1.26 2.49
C GLY A 167 -23.14 -2.50 2.22
N GLN A 168 -22.07 -2.38 1.46
CA GLN A 168 -21.30 -3.49 0.93
C GLN A 168 -20.09 -3.91 1.78
N GLY A 169 -19.99 -3.50 3.03
CA GLY A 169 -18.83 -3.85 3.84
C GLY A 169 -17.49 -3.40 3.21
N MET A 170 -16.39 -3.87 3.76
CA MET A 170 -15.08 -3.30 3.48
C MET A 170 -14.47 -3.71 2.14
N TYR A 171 -15.03 -4.68 1.42
CA TYR A 171 -14.26 -5.27 0.34
C TYR A 171 -15.09 -6.12 -0.61
N LYS A 172 -15.01 -5.78 -1.87
CA LYS A 172 -15.32 -6.73 -2.96
C LYS A 172 -14.02 -7.11 -3.66
N PRO A 173 -13.82 -8.41 -3.91
CA PRO A 173 -12.70 -8.83 -4.73
C PRO A 173 -12.91 -8.31 -6.16
N TYR A 174 -11.88 -7.95 -6.69
CA TYR A 174 -11.50 -7.62 -8.03
C TYR A 174 -11.94 -8.61 -9.12
N PRO A 175 -12.29 -8.11 -10.28
CA PRO A 175 -12.94 -6.86 -10.61
C PRO A 175 -14.42 -6.99 -10.34
N CYS A 176 -15.03 -5.97 -9.81
CA CYS A 176 -16.43 -6.01 -9.51
C CYS A 176 -17.17 -5.02 -10.39
N GLY A 177 -17.35 -5.30 -11.60
CA GLY A 177 -18.37 -4.80 -12.51
C GLY A 177 -19.05 -3.43 -12.33
N ALA A 178 -18.55 -2.56 -11.48
CA ALA A 178 -19.10 -1.22 -11.33
C ALA A 178 -18.56 -0.26 -12.39
N THR A 179 -17.40 -0.58 -12.96
CA THR A 179 -16.83 0.14 -14.09
C THR A 179 -16.27 -0.88 -15.07
N ASP A 180 -16.47 -0.66 -16.36
CA ASP A 180 -15.95 -1.51 -17.43
C ASP A 180 -14.42 -1.41 -17.60
N THR A 181 -13.73 -0.77 -16.67
CA THR A 181 -12.31 -0.46 -16.78
C THR A 181 -11.55 -0.77 -15.48
N SER A 182 -10.30 -1.18 -15.60
CA SER A 182 -9.47 -1.54 -14.44
C SER A 182 -8.77 -0.32 -13.83
N PHE A 183 -8.30 -0.46 -12.59
CA PHE A 183 -7.54 0.58 -11.90
C PHE A 183 -6.28 1.00 -12.69
N GLU A 184 -5.62 0.06 -13.34
CA GLU A 184 -4.38 0.31 -14.09
C GLU A 184 -4.62 1.20 -15.30
N GLU A 185 -5.77 1.06 -15.95
CA GLU A 185 -6.14 1.88 -17.10
C GLU A 185 -6.41 3.34 -16.75
N HIS A 186 -6.85 3.58 -15.51
CA HIS A 186 -7.14 4.92 -15.01
C HIS A 186 -5.95 5.63 -14.37
N PHE A 187 -4.83 4.96 -14.27
CA PHE A 187 -3.70 5.49 -13.51
C PHE A 187 -3.16 6.82 -14.08
N GLY A 188 -3.41 7.07 -15.36
CA GLY A 188 -3.16 8.37 -15.98
C GLY A 188 -3.89 9.53 -15.31
N ASP A 189 -5.13 9.33 -14.84
CA ASP A 189 -5.92 10.34 -14.14
C ASP A 189 -5.31 10.68 -12.78
N VAL A 190 -4.81 9.65 -12.05
CA VAL A 190 -4.06 9.86 -10.79
C VAL A 190 -2.82 10.71 -11.02
N ILE A 191 -2.00 10.36 -12.02
CA ILE A 191 -0.77 11.11 -12.34
C ILE A 191 -1.13 12.55 -12.75
N GLY A 192 -2.13 12.73 -13.60
CA GLY A 192 -2.56 14.04 -14.08
C GLY A 192 -3.02 14.94 -12.94
N TYR A 193 -3.84 14.41 -12.03
CA TYR A 193 -4.27 15.14 -10.84
C TYR A 193 -3.08 15.55 -9.96
N VAL A 194 -2.22 14.60 -9.63
CA VAL A 194 -1.06 14.84 -8.76
C VAL A 194 -0.11 15.89 -9.36
N ASP A 195 0.17 15.79 -10.64
CA ASP A 195 1.05 16.74 -11.32
C ASP A 195 0.43 18.15 -11.43
N SER A 196 -0.89 18.27 -11.46
CA SER A 196 -1.56 19.57 -11.54
C SER A 196 -1.71 20.24 -10.17
N HIS A 197 -1.83 19.49 -9.09
CA HIS A 197 -2.12 20.01 -7.75
C HIS A 197 -0.89 20.07 -6.82
N TYR A 198 0.16 19.30 -7.12
CA TYR A 198 1.35 19.23 -6.28
C TYR A 198 2.62 19.66 -7.03
N ARG A 199 3.63 20.10 -6.30
CA ARG A 199 4.93 20.49 -6.85
C ARG A 199 5.79 19.26 -7.14
N THR A 200 5.49 18.56 -8.21
CA THR A 200 6.13 17.32 -8.63
C THR A 200 7.28 17.55 -9.60
N ILE A 201 8.28 16.68 -9.57
CA ILE A 201 9.27 16.54 -10.63
C ILE A 201 8.63 15.69 -11.75
N ARG A 202 8.09 16.37 -12.77
CA ARG A 202 7.33 15.78 -13.89
C ARG A 202 8.22 15.06 -14.90
N LYS A 203 9.13 14.23 -14.42
CA LYS A 203 10.07 13.45 -15.24
C LYS A 203 10.09 12.02 -14.73
N LYS A 204 10.40 11.08 -15.61
CA LYS A 204 10.59 9.66 -15.30
C LYS A 204 11.51 9.48 -14.07
N SER A 205 12.65 10.21 -14.02
CA SER A 205 13.59 10.16 -12.92
C SER A 205 13.08 10.71 -11.57
N GLY A 206 11.94 11.37 -11.58
CA GLY A 206 11.26 11.87 -10.38
C GLY A 206 10.06 11.03 -9.97
N ARG A 207 9.82 9.87 -10.58
CA ARG A 207 8.65 9.04 -10.27
C ARG A 207 9.03 7.61 -9.94
N ALA A 208 8.45 7.12 -8.85
CA ALA A 208 8.49 5.74 -8.42
C ALA A 208 7.07 5.20 -8.32
N ILE A 209 6.89 3.91 -8.60
CA ILE A 209 5.67 3.16 -8.31
C ILE A 209 6.04 1.90 -7.56
N ALA A 210 5.32 1.62 -6.48
CA ALA A 210 5.54 0.41 -5.71
C ALA A 210 4.24 -0.08 -5.08
N GLY A 211 4.16 -1.36 -4.76
CA GLY A 211 2.97 -1.91 -4.12
C GLY A 211 3.15 -3.29 -3.54
N LEU A 212 2.24 -3.63 -2.64
CA LEU A 212 2.18 -4.91 -1.95
C LEU A 212 1.14 -5.82 -2.59
N SER A 213 1.47 -7.08 -2.85
CA SER A 213 0.53 -8.12 -3.29
C SER A 213 -0.25 -7.68 -4.55
N MET A 214 -1.55 -7.41 -4.47
CA MET A 214 -2.36 -6.81 -5.53
C MET A 214 -1.76 -5.48 -6.01
N GLY A 215 -1.28 -4.62 -5.09
CA GLY A 215 -0.60 -3.37 -5.45
C GLY A 215 0.71 -3.61 -6.20
N GLY A 216 1.40 -4.71 -5.94
CA GLY A 216 2.55 -5.15 -6.74
C GLY A 216 2.15 -5.56 -8.15
N PHE A 217 1.02 -6.25 -8.31
CA PHE A 217 0.42 -6.52 -9.62
C PHE A 217 0.10 -5.21 -10.35
N HIS A 218 -0.63 -4.29 -9.71
CA HIS A 218 -0.92 -2.98 -10.28
C HIS A 218 0.35 -2.24 -10.70
N SER A 219 1.36 -2.19 -9.82
CA SER A 219 2.63 -1.49 -10.10
C SER A 219 3.34 -2.06 -11.31
N ASN A 220 3.35 -3.38 -11.45
CA ASN A 220 3.92 -4.06 -12.59
C ASN A 220 3.18 -3.72 -13.89
N ILE A 221 1.86 -3.91 -13.94
CA ILE A 221 1.05 -3.66 -15.14
C ILE A 221 1.09 -2.17 -15.53
N ILE A 222 0.99 -1.26 -14.57
CA ILE A 222 1.08 0.18 -14.83
C ILE A 222 2.45 0.52 -15.41
N SER A 223 3.54 0.02 -14.81
CA SER A 223 4.89 0.36 -15.25
C SER A 223 5.17 -0.06 -16.70
N VAL A 224 4.71 -1.22 -17.13
CA VAL A 224 4.91 -1.71 -18.50
C VAL A 224 4.01 -1.00 -19.54
N ASN A 225 2.86 -0.48 -19.12
CA ASN A 225 1.96 0.29 -19.98
C ASN A 225 2.28 1.79 -20.03
N TYR A 226 3.07 2.28 -19.05
CA TYR A 226 3.56 3.66 -19.00
C TYR A 226 5.11 3.70 -18.99
N PRO A 227 5.79 3.14 -20.02
CA PRO A 227 7.23 2.82 -19.97
C PRO A 227 8.15 4.04 -19.82
N ASN A 228 7.65 5.25 -20.10
CA ASN A 228 8.41 6.51 -19.98
C ASN A 228 8.00 7.33 -18.75
N THR A 229 7.30 6.74 -17.80
CA THR A 229 6.72 7.47 -16.67
C THR A 229 7.47 7.25 -15.36
N PHE A 230 7.99 6.03 -15.15
CA PHE A 230 8.64 5.63 -13.89
C PHE A 230 10.07 5.16 -14.15
N ASP A 231 11.02 5.62 -13.32
CA ASP A 231 12.39 5.10 -13.28
C ASP A 231 12.59 4.08 -12.16
N TYR A 232 11.67 4.02 -11.21
CA TYR A 232 11.76 3.15 -10.04
C TYR A 232 10.47 2.36 -9.90
N VAL A 233 10.59 1.04 -9.88
CA VAL A 233 9.48 0.11 -9.68
C VAL A 233 9.80 -0.80 -8.50
N GLY A 234 8.86 -0.93 -7.56
CA GLY A 234 8.97 -1.79 -6.38
C GLY A 234 7.82 -2.78 -6.28
N LEU A 235 8.13 -4.06 -6.25
CA LEU A 235 7.16 -5.14 -6.11
C LEU A 235 7.39 -5.85 -4.77
N PHE A 236 6.44 -5.71 -3.84
CA PHE A 236 6.53 -6.30 -2.51
C PHE A 236 5.54 -7.46 -2.39
N SER A 237 6.02 -8.68 -2.23
CA SER A 237 5.19 -9.89 -2.21
C SER A 237 4.12 -9.85 -3.32
N ALA A 238 4.54 -9.45 -4.52
CA ALA A 238 3.63 -9.14 -5.61
C ALA A 238 2.88 -10.38 -6.07
N ALA A 239 1.59 -10.23 -6.39
CA ALA A 239 0.86 -11.25 -7.12
C ALA A 239 1.35 -11.25 -8.58
N PRO A 240 1.99 -12.31 -9.06
CA PRO A 240 2.52 -12.32 -10.41
C PRO A 240 1.39 -12.28 -11.43
N THR A 241 1.65 -11.59 -12.51
CA THR A 241 0.69 -11.19 -13.51
C THR A 241 0.10 -12.30 -14.36
N THR A 242 0.88 -13.36 -14.57
CA THR A 242 0.64 -14.24 -15.71
C THR A 242 -0.58 -15.14 -15.59
N TRP A 243 -0.94 -15.56 -14.37
CA TRP A 243 -2.08 -16.48 -14.22
C TRP A 243 -3.44 -15.80 -14.36
N ARG A 244 -3.59 -14.54 -13.97
CA ARG A 244 -4.87 -13.81 -14.12
C ARG A 244 -5.13 -13.40 -15.56
N ILE A 245 -4.11 -12.97 -16.26
CA ILE A 245 -4.22 -12.59 -17.68
C ILE A 245 -4.57 -13.79 -18.55
N GLN A 246 -4.15 -15.00 -18.14
CA GLN A 246 -4.39 -16.22 -18.90
C GLN A 246 -5.72 -16.94 -18.59
N THR A 247 -6.32 -16.68 -17.41
CA THR A 247 -7.45 -17.49 -16.93
C THR A 247 -8.80 -16.80 -16.99
N ASP A 248 -8.85 -15.49 -17.18
CA ASP A 248 -10.13 -14.77 -17.13
C ASP A 248 -10.12 -13.52 -18.02
N GLU A 249 -10.24 -13.74 -19.32
CA GLU A 249 -10.35 -12.66 -20.33
C GLU A 249 -11.61 -11.79 -20.10
N SER A 250 -12.61 -12.30 -19.39
CA SER A 250 -13.86 -11.56 -19.11
C SER A 250 -13.69 -10.46 -18.07
N LEU A 251 -12.56 -10.44 -17.36
CA LEU A 251 -12.31 -9.52 -16.27
C LEU A 251 -11.76 -8.16 -16.69
N TYR A 252 -11.38 -7.99 -17.95
CA TYR A 252 -10.73 -6.78 -18.44
C TYR A 252 -11.34 -6.30 -19.74
N SER A 253 -11.94 -5.14 -19.70
CA SER A 253 -12.60 -4.52 -20.86
C SER A 253 -11.64 -3.90 -21.88
N ALA A 254 -10.35 -3.80 -21.54
CA ALA A 254 -9.32 -3.28 -22.43
C ALA A 254 -8.31 -4.37 -22.82
N PRO A 255 -8.61 -5.22 -23.78
CA PRO A 255 -7.74 -6.32 -24.17
C PRO A 255 -6.31 -5.84 -24.47
N ASN A 256 -6.13 -4.74 -25.20
CA ASN A 256 -4.82 -4.20 -25.54
C ASN A 256 -3.95 -3.77 -24.34
N PHE A 257 -4.54 -3.52 -23.18
CA PHE A 257 -3.79 -3.07 -21.99
C PHE A 257 -3.00 -4.22 -21.37
N TYR A 258 -3.54 -5.41 -21.36
CA TYR A 258 -2.91 -6.59 -20.76
C TYR A 258 -2.19 -7.48 -21.77
N GLU A 259 -2.46 -7.31 -23.05
CA GLU A 259 -1.83 -8.06 -24.13
C GLU A 259 -0.36 -7.70 -24.32
N ASN A 260 0.38 -8.63 -24.92
CA ASN A 260 1.79 -8.45 -25.28
C ASN A 260 2.69 -8.07 -24.10
N TYR A 261 2.37 -8.59 -22.91
CA TYR A 261 3.05 -8.26 -21.65
C TYR A 261 4.58 -8.41 -21.75
N ASP A 262 5.09 -9.53 -22.28
CA ASP A 262 6.53 -9.78 -22.36
C ASP A 262 7.24 -8.76 -23.27
N ALA A 263 6.60 -8.33 -24.35
CA ALA A 263 7.13 -7.28 -25.22
C ALA A 263 7.14 -5.91 -24.51
N LYS A 264 6.10 -5.60 -23.75
CA LYS A 264 6.01 -4.37 -22.93
C LYS A 264 7.04 -4.35 -21.83
N LEU A 265 7.24 -5.48 -21.13
CA LEU A 265 8.26 -5.62 -20.09
C LEU A 265 9.65 -5.38 -20.69
N LYS A 266 9.95 -6.02 -21.84
CA LYS A 266 11.21 -5.77 -22.55
C LYS A 266 11.37 -4.29 -22.90
N ALA A 267 10.34 -3.63 -23.42
CA ALA A 267 10.38 -2.21 -23.75
C ALA A 267 10.62 -1.32 -22.52
N LEU A 268 10.08 -1.68 -21.35
CA LEU A 268 10.35 -0.99 -20.10
C LEU A 268 11.86 -1.02 -19.76
N PHE A 269 12.52 -2.18 -19.90
CA PHE A 269 13.95 -2.32 -19.61
C PHE A 269 14.81 -1.66 -20.70
N ASP A 270 14.44 -1.75 -21.98
CA ASP A 270 15.11 -1.06 -23.08
C ASP A 270 15.11 0.48 -22.89
N ASN A 271 14.09 1.02 -22.20
CA ASN A 271 13.99 2.43 -21.80
C ASN A 271 14.90 2.79 -20.59
N LYS A 272 15.80 1.91 -20.18
CA LYS A 272 16.78 2.14 -19.12
C LYS A 272 16.12 2.57 -17.79
N ILE A 273 15.24 1.74 -17.28
CA ILE A 273 14.72 1.90 -15.92
C ILE A 273 15.87 1.91 -14.90
N ALA A 274 15.82 2.81 -13.92
CA ALA A 274 16.91 2.97 -12.95
C ALA A 274 16.90 1.86 -11.88
N LEU A 275 15.70 1.40 -11.47
CA LEU A 275 15.56 0.33 -10.49
C LEU A 275 14.25 -0.44 -10.73
N TYR A 276 14.38 -1.76 -10.80
CA TYR A 276 13.25 -2.67 -10.71
C TYR A 276 13.52 -3.62 -9.52
N TYR A 277 12.82 -3.38 -8.41
CA TYR A 277 13.09 -4.03 -7.13
C TYR A 277 11.96 -5.02 -6.79
N ILE A 278 12.33 -6.24 -6.44
CA ILE A 278 11.38 -7.27 -6.02
C ILE A 278 11.80 -7.74 -4.62
N ALA A 279 10.86 -7.72 -3.69
CA ALA A 279 11.06 -8.22 -2.33
C ALA A 279 9.92 -9.18 -1.97
N ILE A 280 10.29 -10.34 -1.43
CA ILE A 280 9.36 -11.35 -0.95
C ILE A 280 10.02 -12.19 0.15
N GLY A 281 9.25 -12.61 1.14
CA GLY A 281 9.70 -13.57 2.15
C GLY A 281 9.76 -14.98 1.60
N ASP A 282 10.70 -15.77 2.08
CA ASP A 282 10.90 -17.17 1.65
C ASP A 282 9.74 -18.10 2.06
N SER A 283 8.98 -17.69 3.06
CA SER A 283 7.81 -18.43 3.56
C SER A 283 6.48 -17.82 3.03
N ASP A 284 6.54 -16.84 2.11
CA ASP A 284 5.37 -16.26 1.50
C ASP A 284 4.75 -17.21 0.47
N PHE A 285 3.43 -17.33 0.46
CA PHE A 285 2.70 -18.21 -0.48
C PHE A 285 2.87 -17.81 -1.96
N LEU A 286 3.34 -16.60 -2.24
CA LEU A 286 3.66 -16.09 -3.58
C LEU A 286 5.15 -16.28 -3.94
N TYR A 287 5.96 -16.87 -3.06
CA TYR A 287 7.41 -16.97 -3.25
C TYR A 287 7.79 -17.66 -4.57
N GLU A 288 7.27 -18.85 -4.83
CA GLU A 288 7.55 -19.61 -6.05
C GLU A 288 7.16 -18.84 -7.32
N ALA A 289 6.03 -18.15 -7.25
CA ALA A 289 5.53 -17.35 -8.37
C ALA A 289 6.43 -16.14 -8.66
N ASN A 290 6.96 -15.48 -7.62
CA ASN A 290 7.92 -14.39 -7.78
C ASN A 290 9.29 -14.90 -8.27
N CYS A 291 9.75 -16.07 -7.82
CA CYS A 291 10.95 -16.71 -8.34
C CYS A 291 10.82 -17.07 -9.83
N ALA A 292 9.64 -17.52 -10.26
CA ALA A 292 9.39 -17.80 -11.67
C ALA A 292 9.36 -16.50 -12.50
N PHE A 293 8.80 -15.42 -11.96
CA PHE A 293 8.79 -14.11 -12.60
C PHE A 293 10.21 -13.53 -12.78
N LEU A 294 11.09 -13.70 -11.81
CA LEU A 294 12.49 -13.26 -11.89
C LEU A 294 13.31 -13.95 -13.00
N LYS A 295 12.84 -15.07 -13.52
CA LYS A 295 13.52 -15.82 -14.60
C LYS A 295 13.11 -15.37 -16.00
N LYS A 296 12.12 -14.49 -16.10
CA LYS A 296 11.67 -13.87 -17.35
C LYS A 296 12.52 -12.66 -17.71
#